data_3286d2053c6f641a1c708009da44b6b3
#
_entry.id   3286d2053c6f641a1c708009da44b6b3
#
_cell.length_a   1.000
_cell.length_b   1.000
_cell.length_c   1.000
_cell.angle_alpha   90.00
_cell.angle_beta   90.00
_cell.angle_gamma   90.00
#
_symmetry.space_group_name_H-M   'P 1'
#
loop_
_entity.id
_entity.type
_entity.pdbx_description
1 polymer ?
#
loop_
_entity_poly.entity_id
_entity_poly.type
_entity_poly.pdbx_seq_one_letter_code
_entity_poly.pdbx_strand_id
1 'polypeptide(L)' 'MTSLNNLKIGSTGIIKAVGGYGALRRRLLDMGLTPNTKVMVRKVAPLGDPIELHLRGYELTIRGDDAKNIMISEVAE' A
#
# COMPACT_ATOMS: atom_id res chain seq x y z
N MET A 1 2.00 14.03 -0.39
CA MET A 1 2.05 12.65 0.12
C MET A 1 0.66 12.21 0.56
N THR A 2 0.29 11.00 0.28
CA THR A 2 -1.04 10.49 0.61
C THR A 2 -0.92 9.09 1.18
N SER A 3 -1.99 8.58 1.78
CA SER A 3 -1.98 7.20 2.26
C SER A 3 -2.35 6.26 1.13
N LEU A 4 -1.88 5.00 1.25
CA LEU A 4 -2.04 4.00 0.19
C LEU A 4 -3.51 3.73 -0.13
N ASN A 5 -4.39 3.80 0.87
CA ASN A 5 -5.82 3.57 0.64
C ASN A 5 -6.49 4.64 -0.22
N ASN A 6 -5.83 5.76 -0.46
CA ASN A 6 -6.36 6.83 -1.31
C ASN A 6 -5.82 6.77 -2.74
N LEU A 7 -4.94 5.80 -3.02
CA LEU A 7 -4.36 5.67 -4.35
C LEU A 7 -5.38 5.01 -5.28
N LYS A 8 -5.53 5.55 -6.49
CA LYS A 8 -6.52 5.04 -7.44
C LYS A 8 -6.03 3.76 -8.10
N ILE A 9 -6.98 2.94 -8.55
CA ILE A 9 -6.66 1.73 -9.31
C ILE A 9 -5.81 2.10 -10.53
N GLY A 10 -4.74 1.36 -10.73
CA GLY A 10 -3.80 1.60 -11.82
C GLY A 10 -2.70 2.59 -11.49
N SER A 11 -2.81 3.28 -10.36
CA SER A 11 -1.78 4.26 -9.97
C SER A 11 -0.63 3.57 -9.26
N THR A 12 0.54 4.19 -9.37
CA THR A 12 1.77 3.71 -8.75
C THR A 12 2.28 4.74 -7.76
N GLY A 13 2.86 4.27 -6.67
CA GLY A 13 3.47 5.15 -5.68
C GLY A 13 4.70 4.51 -5.06
N ILE A 14 5.50 5.36 -4.42
CA ILE A 14 6.67 4.92 -3.67
C ILE A 14 6.34 5.05 -2.19
N ILE A 15 6.54 3.98 -1.43
CA ILE A 15 6.30 4.00 0.01
C ILE A 15 7.34 4.91 0.66
N LYS A 16 6.84 5.88 1.43
CA LYS A 16 7.71 6.83 2.13
C LYS A 16 7.79 6.55 3.62
N ALA A 17 6.70 6.07 4.21
CA ALA A 17 6.67 5.77 5.63
C ALA A 17 5.62 4.71 5.91
N VAL A 18 5.88 3.90 6.93
CA VAL A 18 4.94 2.89 7.42
C VAL A 18 4.62 3.25 8.85
N GLY A 19 3.36 3.60 9.10
CA GLY A 19 2.90 3.96 10.42
C GLY A 19 2.39 2.75 11.19
N GLY A 20 1.58 3.02 12.21
CA GLY A 20 1.08 1.99 13.10
C GLY A 20 2.06 1.70 14.22
N TYR A 21 1.73 0.72 15.04
CA TYR A 21 2.52 0.38 16.20
C TYR A 21 2.71 -1.11 16.33
N GLY A 22 3.83 -1.52 16.92
CA GLY A 22 4.07 -2.88 17.35
C GLY A 22 3.85 -3.91 16.27
N ALA A 23 2.96 -4.87 16.55
CA ALA A 23 2.74 -6.02 15.66
C ALA A 23 2.19 -5.63 14.30
N LEU A 24 1.32 -4.62 14.24
CA LEU A 24 0.75 -4.17 12.98
C LEU A 24 1.86 -3.65 12.05
N ARG A 25 2.67 -2.74 12.56
CA ARG A 25 3.74 -2.16 11.76
C ARG A 25 4.73 -3.23 11.31
N ARG A 26 5.09 -4.13 12.21
CA ARG A 26 6.02 -5.23 11.89
C ARG A 26 5.45 -6.13 10.80
N ARG A 27 4.15 -6.45 10.89
CA ARG A 27 3.49 -7.27 9.88
C ARG A 27 3.52 -6.61 8.51
N LEU A 28 3.23 -5.31 8.44
CA LEU A 28 3.24 -4.59 7.17
C LEU A 28 4.63 -4.60 6.55
N LEU A 29 5.66 -4.37 7.36
CA LEU A 29 7.04 -4.42 6.89
C LEU A 29 7.43 -5.81 6.41
N ASP A 30 7.01 -6.85 7.16
CA ASP A 30 7.32 -8.24 6.81
C ASP A 30 6.66 -8.66 5.50
N MET A 31 5.53 -8.04 5.16
CA MET A 31 4.84 -8.30 3.90
C MET A 31 5.54 -7.64 2.70
N GLY A 32 6.58 -6.88 2.95
CA GLY A 32 7.32 -6.21 1.89
C GLY A 32 6.95 -4.75 1.69
N LEU A 33 6.06 -4.21 2.52
CA LEU A 33 5.63 -2.81 2.41
C LEU A 33 6.63 -1.91 3.13
N THR A 34 7.86 -1.89 2.60
CA THR A 34 8.97 -1.16 3.22
C THR A 34 9.20 0.17 2.51
N PRO A 35 9.83 1.15 3.19
CA PRO A 35 10.15 2.42 2.55
C PRO A 35 10.95 2.23 1.27
N ASN A 36 10.69 3.11 0.31
CA ASN A 36 11.31 3.12 -1.02
C ASN A 36 10.85 1.99 -1.95
N THR A 37 9.84 1.23 -1.54
CA THR A 37 9.26 0.18 -2.39
C THR A 37 8.21 0.80 -3.30
N LYS A 38 8.26 0.46 -4.57
CA LYS A 38 7.26 0.88 -5.55
C LYS A 38 6.07 -0.08 -5.49
N VAL A 39 4.86 0.48 -5.38
CA VAL A 39 3.63 -0.32 -5.35
C VAL A 39 2.65 0.23 -6.36
N MET A 40 1.82 -0.66 -6.91
CA MET A 40 0.74 -0.27 -7.81
C MET A 40 -0.56 -0.87 -7.27
N VAL A 41 -1.64 -0.08 -7.31
CA VAL A 41 -2.96 -0.58 -6.93
C VAL A 41 -3.57 -1.26 -8.16
N ARG A 42 -3.77 -2.58 -8.09
CA ARG A 42 -4.32 -3.33 -9.21
C ARG A 42 -5.84 -3.39 -9.17
N LYS A 43 -6.40 -3.67 -8.02
CA LYS A 43 -7.83 -3.84 -7.84
C LYS A 43 -8.25 -3.36 -6.47
N VAL A 44 -9.51 -2.96 -6.39
CA VAL A 44 -10.15 -2.64 -5.11
C VAL A 44 -11.50 -3.35 -5.13
N ALA A 45 -11.81 -4.07 -4.06
CA ALA A 45 -13.09 -4.76 -3.96
C ALA A 45 -14.25 -3.76 -4.07
N PRO A 46 -15.45 -4.23 -4.45
CA PRO A 46 -16.57 -3.32 -4.74
C PRO A 46 -16.90 -2.32 -3.65
N LEU A 47 -16.67 -2.67 -2.39
CA LEU A 47 -16.93 -1.76 -1.26
C LEU A 47 -15.68 -0.99 -0.83
N GLY A 48 -14.63 -1.02 -1.63
CA GLY A 48 -13.38 -0.32 -1.32
C GLY A 48 -12.39 -1.13 -0.50
N ASP A 49 -12.70 -2.37 -0.16
CA ASP A 49 -11.90 -3.18 0.74
C ASP A 49 -12.16 -4.67 0.46
N PRO A 50 -11.15 -5.53 0.32
CA PRO A 50 -9.72 -5.24 0.41
C PRO A 50 -9.12 -4.62 -0.85
N ILE A 51 -7.86 -4.23 -0.75
CA ILE A 51 -7.10 -3.63 -1.85
C ILE A 51 -6.04 -4.62 -2.31
N GLU A 52 -5.98 -4.87 -3.62
CA GLU A 52 -4.95 -5.72 -4.19
C GLU A 52 -3.85 -4.86 -4.77
N LEU A 53 -2.62 -5.13 -4.34
CA LEU A 53 -1.44 -4.40 -4.74
C LEU A 53 -0.51 -5.28 -5.57
N HIS A 54 0.28 -4.65 -6.41
CA HIS A 54 1.40 -5.32 -7.09
C HIS A 54 2.70 -4.65 -6.66
N LEU A 55 3.65 -5.45 -6.18
CA LEU A 55 4.96 -4.96 -5.76
C LEU A 55 5.97 -6.08 -5.87
N ARG A 56 7.20 -5.71 -6.26
CA ARG A 56 8.34 -6.63 -6.32
C ARG A 56 8.03 -7.93 -7.07
N GLY A 57 7.16 -7.86 -8.08
CA GLY A 57 6.85 -9.03 -8.90
C GLY A 57 5.78 -9.95 -8.34
N TYR A 58 5.10 -9.58 -7.26
CA TYR A 58 4.01 -10.40 -6.73
C TYR A 58 2.81 -9.55 -6.32
N GLU A 59 1.68 -10.20 -6.13
CA GLU A 59 0.46 -9.57 -5.68
C GLU A 59 0.28 -9.74 -4.19
N LEU A 60 -0.26 -8.70 -3.56
CA LEU A 60 -0.51 -8.68 -2.13
C LEU A 60 -1.86 -8.03 -1.89
N THR A 61 -2.68 -8.66 -1.05
CA THR A 61 -3.98 -8.11 -0.67
C THR A 61 -3.92 -7.60 0.76
N ILE A 62 -4.35 -6.35 0.99
CA ILE A 62 -4.38 -5.79 2.33
C ILE A 62 -5.72 -5.10 2.58
N ARG A 63 -6.06 -4.93 3.84
CA ARG A 63 -7.26 -4.22 4.23
C ARG A 63 -7.05 -2.72 4.11
N GLY A 64 -8.13 -1.99 3.83
CA GLY A 64 -8.08 -0.54 3.76
C GLY A 64 -7.58 0.09 5.06
N ASP A 65 -7.97 -0.49 6.21
CA ASP A 65 -7.51 0.01 7.50
C ASP A 65 -6.00 -0.12 7.68
N ASP A 66 -5.41 -1.16 7.11
CA ASP A 66 -3.95 -1.32 7.13
C ASP A 66 -3.29 -0.33 6.17
N ALA A 67 -3.90 -0.14 5.00
CA ALA A 67 -3.37 0.76 3.98
C ALA A 67 -3.32 2.22 4.45
N LYS A 68 -4.19 2.61 5.38
CA LYS A 68 -4.19 3.96 5.93
C LYS A 68 -2.88 4.30 6.64
N ASN A 69 -2.15 3.30 7.08
CA ASN A 69 -0.90 3.49 7.82
C ASN A 69 0.31 3.61 6.90
N ILE A 70 0.12 3.47 5.59
CA ILE A 70 1.23 3.49 4.65
C ILE A 70 1.16 4.80 3.87
N MET A 71 2.19 5.62 4.02
CA MET A 71 2.27 6.89 3.33
C MET A 71 3.09 6.71 2.06
N ILE A 72 2.56 7.22 0.97
CA ILE A 72 3.20 7.08 -0.34
C ILE A 72 3.34 8.43 -1.03
N SER A 73 4.30 8.49 -1.95
CA SER A 73 4.45 9.58 -2.88
C SER A 73 4.03 9.03 -4.24
N GLU A 74 2.99 9.61 -4.82
CA GLU A 74 2.47 9.14 -6.09
C GLU A 74 3.46 9.40 -7.21
N VAL A 75 3.64 8.41 -8.07
CA VAL A 75 4.57 8.52 -9.19
C VAL A 75 3.80 9.06 -10.40
N ALA A 76 4.31 10.15 -10.99
CA ALA A 76 3.74 10.67 -12.21
C ALA A 76 4.11 9.75 -13.37
N GLU A 77 3.13 9.39 -14.15
CA GLU A 77 3.32 8.54 -15.31
C GLU A 77 3.71 9.38 -16.54
#